data_341897793a621da6d40ff79e109fd411
#
_entry.id   341897793a621da6d40ff79e109fd411
#
_cell.length_a   1.000
_cell.length_b   1.000
_cell.length_c   1.000
_cell.angle_alpha   90.00
_cell.angle_beta   90.00
_cell.angle_gamma   90.00
#
_symmetry.space_group_name_H-M   'P 1'
#
loop_
_entity.id
_entity.type
_entity.pdbx_description
1 polymer ?
#
loop_
_entity_poly.entity_id
_entity_poly.type
_entity_poly.pdbx_seq_one_letter_code
_entity_poly.pdbx_strand_id
1 'polypeptide(L)'
;MTTRTIDEINQKIQNSEANIFTAEEFKKLIKKGDAPSFDEVDVVTCGTCGVMSGTAAILNFIISDPGVFIRANEVYLNGVPAYAGPCPNEWLGSVDVILHGTAHSIYDESYGGGFLLKEILEGKPIDVRVESAEGKTIENTMTREDITRGQIIGARMAFKNYTAFTNPGSEEVKSIFAATPLEGNLRGLTFSGCGDLNPLQNDIPHNVIKEGSKVLLNDAIGYVLGDGTRSSPEKPNLMLSADLCNMDPYYIGGFKTSQGGEVYDTVAIPIPVLNEEIYNNLLITDDQIDLPVADIKGRHLPLDNTDYDKMWTGNDLRPQYDRSKCKTCESCIVEEICPTNAFKDERLNLTYCFGCGMCANYCRHDAFDMKTGSVDLNINDKDVNVPIILRQSDRLRANKLSLKLKKMIESREFIL
;
A
#
# COMPACT_ATOMS: atom_id res chain seq x y z
N MET A 1 -6.44 -8.04 -36.58
CA MET A 1 -6.29 -7.31 -35.29
C MET A 1 -4.99 -6.54 -35.40
N THR A 2 -5.03 -5.24 -35.21
CA THR A 2 -3.85 -4.38 -35.20
C THR A 2 -3.09 -4.68 -33.89
N THR A 3 -1.83 -5.07 -33.99
CA THR A 3 -0.95 -5.31 -32.86
C THR A 3 0.20 -4.33 -32.94
N ARG A 4 0.56 -3.74 -31.80
CA ARG A 4 1.71 -2.85 -31.62
C ARG A 4 2.77 -3.56 -30.78
N THR A 5 4.01 -3.15 -30.94
CA THR A 5 5.11 -3.62 -30.11
C THR A 5 5.49 -2.56 -29.07
N ILE A 6 6.16 -2.98 -27.99
CA ILE A 6 6.74 -2.06 -26.98
C ILE A 6 7.75 -1.12 -27.65
N ASP A 7 8.54 -1.61 -28.61
CA ASP A 7 9.53 -0.81 -29.33
C ASP A 7 8.86 0.32 -30.17
N GLU A 8 7.74 0.04 -30.82
CA GLU A 8 6.97 1.07 -31.54
C GLU A 8 6.42 2.14 -30.61
N ILE A 9 5.92 1.74 -29.42
CA ILE A 9 5.45 2.70 -28.40
C ILE A 9 6.63 3.51 -27.84
N ASN A 10 7.77 2.86 -27.53
CA ASN A 10 8.98 3.55 -27.09
C ASN A 10 9.48 4.55 -28.14
N GLN A 11 9.39 4.22 -29.44
CA GLN A 11 9.75 5.15 -30.50
C GLN A 11 8.83 6.38 -30.53
N LYS A 12 7.51 6.20 -30.35
CA LYS A 12 6.56 7.32 -30.20
C LYS A 12 6.89 8.18 -28.97
N ILE A 13 7.26 7.56 -27.84
CA ILE A 13 7.69 8.27 -26.62
C ILE A 13 8.94 9.12 -26.92
N GLN A 14 9.93 8.54 -27.60
CA GLN A 14 11.14 9.25 -27.99
C GLN A 14 10.87 10.44 -28.92
N ASN A 15 9.89 10.33 -29.80
CA ASN A 15 9.48 11.39 -30.72
C ASN A 15 8.52 12.41 -30.07
N SER A 16 8.07 12.21 -28.83
CA SER A 16 7.00 13.00 -28.18
C SER A 16 5.65 12.92 -28.91
N GLU A 17 5.35 11.77 -29.49
CA GLU A 17 4.14 11.48 -30.26
C GLU A 17 3.19 10.52 -29.50
N ALA A 18 3.63 9.96 -28.38
CA ALA A 18 2.85 9.00 -27.62
C ALA A 18 1.74 9.69 -26.82
N ASN A 19 0.54 9.14 -26.88
CA ASN A 19 -0.61 9.55 -26.07
C ASN A 19 -0.61 8.74 -24.76
N ILE A 20 -0.30 9.40 -23.66
CA ILE A 20 -0.15 8.78 -22.33
C ILE A 20 -1.23 9.33 -21.40
N PHE A 21 -1.99 8.44 -20.78
CA PHE A 21 -3.00 8.77 -19.78
C PHE A 21 -2.66 8.15 -18.43
N THR A 22 -3.10 8.77 -17.35
CA THR A 22 -3.25 8.01 -16.10
C THR A 22 -4.57 7.23 -16.15
N ALA A 23 -4.67 6.16 -15.35
CA ALA A 23 -5.93 5.42 -15.24
C ALA A 23 -7.08 6.34 -14.78
N GLU A 24 -6.82 7.28 -13.87
CA GLU A 24 -7.83 8.25 -13.42
C GLU A 24 -8.33 9.16 -14.57
N GLU A 25 -7.40 9.71 -15.39
CA GLU A 25 -7.76 10.52 -16.55
C GLU A 25 -8.60 9.70 -17.54
N PHE A 26 -8.14 8.48 -17.83
CA PHE A 26 -8.78 7.59 -18.80
C PHE A 26 -10.18 7.17 -18.34
N LYS A 27 -10.34 6.72 -17.09
CA LYS A 27 -11.65 6.35 -16.53
C LYS A 27 -12.61 7.53 -16.46
N LYS A 28 -12.14 8.74 -16.20
CA LYS A 28 -12.97 9.96 -16.27
C LYS A 28 -13.52 10.23 -17.67
N LEU A 29 -12.73 9.97 -18.71
CA LEU A 29 -13.18 10.10 -20.10
C LEU A 29 -14.23 9.03 -20.45
N ILE A 30 -14.01 7.78 -20.05
CA ILE A 30 -14.98 6.69 -20.23
C ILE A 30 -16.32 7.04 -19.59
N LYS A 31 -16.32 7.47 -18.33
CA LYS A 31 -17.54 7.84 -17.59
C LYS A 31 -18.31 9.02 -18.21
N LYS A 32 -17.64 9.87 -19.01
CA LYS A 32 -18.26 10.95 -19.77
C LYS A 32 -18.77 10.54 -21.15
N GLY A 33 -18.45 9.34 -21.62
CA GLY A 33 -18.74 8.89 -22.99
C GLY A 33 -17.75 9.37 -24.04
N ASP A 34 -16.62 9.93 -23.62
CA ASP A 34 -15.56 10.51 -24.47
C ASP A 34 -14.29 9.62 -24.47
N ALA A 35 -14.45 8.30 -24.32
CA ALA A 35 -13.32 7.37 -24.29
C ALA A 35 -12.47 7.49 -25.56
N PRO A 36 -11.16 7.73 -25.47
CA PRO A 36 -10.27 7.70 -26.62
C PRO A 36 -10.29 6.31 -27.26
N SER A 37 -10.27 6.24 -28.59
CA SER A 37 -10.21 4.97 -29.32
C SER A 37 -8.86 4.25 -29.12
N PHE A 38 -8.80 2.96 -29.52
CA PHE A 38 -7.55 2.18 -29.47
C PHE A 38 -6.37 2.92 -30.13
N ASP A 39 -6.60 3.60 -31.27
CA ASP A 39 -5.54 4.30 -32.00
C ASP A 39 -5.07 5.61 -31.30
N GLU A 40 -5.86 6.14 -30.38
CA GLU A 40 -5.58 7.38 -29.68
C GLU A 40 -4.94 7.17 -28.30
N VAL A 41 -4.64 5.92 -27.88
CA VAL A 41 -4.01 5.59 -26.59
C VAL A 41 -2.81 4.70 -26.81
N ASP A 42 -1.65 5.12 -26.31
CA ASP A 42 -0.42 4.32 -26.38
C ASP A 42 -0.05 3.70 -25.02
N VAL A 43 -0.23 4.44 -23.92
CA VAL A 43 0.11 3.98 -22.56
C VAL A 43 -0.92 4.48 -21.56
N VAL A 44 -1.33 3.62 -20.63
CA VAL A 44 -2.09 4.02 -19.44
C VAL A 44 -1.29 3.68 -18.19
N THR A 45 -0.92 4.68 -17.39
CA THR A 45 -0.25 4.46 -16.11
C THR A 45 -1.28 4.18 -15.02
N CYS A 46 -1.18 3.02 -14.40
CA CYS A 46 -2.09 2.54 -13.37
C CYS A 46 -1.41 2.55 -12.01
N GLY A 47 -2.17 2.75 -10.94
CA GLY A 47 -1.63 2.80 -9.59
C GLY A 47 -2.48 2.09 -8.55
N THR A 48 -1.82 1.56 -7.52
CA THR A 48 -2.48 1.01 -6.34
C THR A 48 -1.68 1.39 -5.09
N CYS A 49 -2.38 1.63 -4.00
CA CYS A 49 -1.78 1.84 -2.67
C CYS A 49 -2.66 1.15 -1.64
N GLY A 50 -2.04 0.38 -0.76
CA GLY A 50 -2.76 -0.34 0.28
C GLY A 50 -1.84 -1.09 1.22
N VAL A 51 -2.44 -1.74 2.21
CA VAL A 51 -1.70 -2.60 3.13
C VAL A 51 -1.18 -3.83 2.39
N MET A 52 0.13 -4.02 2.42
CA MET A 52 0.87 -5.06 1.69
C MET A 52 1.79 -5.82 2.65
N SER A 53 1.24 -6.73 3.43
CA SER A 53 1.94 -7.47 4.51
C SER A 53 3.14 -8.33 4.06
N GLY A 54 3.33 -8.49 2.74
CA GLY A 54 4.45 -9.24 2.17
C GLY A 54 5.75 -8.45 2.04
N THR A 55 5.81 -7.22 2.52
CA THR A 55 6.96 -6.33 2.39
C THR A 55 8.05 -6.67 3.39
N ALA A 56 9.28 -6.79 2.90
CA ALA A 56 10.50 -6.92 3.69
C ALA A 56 11.62 -6.05 3.11
N ALA A 57 12.54 -5.61 3.96
CA ALA A 57 13.75 -4.91 3.56
C ALA A 57 14.99 -5.74 3.87
N ILE A 58 15.90 -5.81 2.92
CA ILE A 58 17.28 -6.28 3.14
C ILE A 58 18.13 -5.03 3.33
N LEU A 59 18.77 -4.89 4.49
CA LEU A 59 19.56 -3.73 4.86
C LEU A 59 20.98 -4.14 5.22
N ASN A 60 21.97 -3.32 4.83
CA ASN A 60 23.33 -3.40 5.31
C ASN A 60 23.72 -2.03 5.88
N PHE A 61 24.27 -2.01 7.09
CA PHE A 61 24.74 -0.81 7.77
C PHE A 61 25.87 -1.10 8.74
N ILE A 62 26.67 -0.07 9.03
CA ILE A 62 27.79 -0.13 9.98
C ILE A 62 27.29 0.28 11.35
N ILE A 63 27.63 -0.50 12.39
CA ILE A 63 27.22 -0.22 13.79
C ILE A 63 28.38 -0.11 14.77
N SER A 64 29.57 -0.53 14.39
CA SER A 64 30.76 -0.48 15.27
C SER A 64 32.04 -0.38 14.45
N ASP A 65 33.16 -0.14 15.13
CA ASP A 65 34.48 -0.33 14.55
C ASP A 65 34.73 -1.83 14.27
N PRO A 66 35.61 -2.16 13.29
CA PRO A 66 36.04 -3.53 13.06
C PRO A 66 36.63 -4.21 14.29
N GLY A 67 36.38 -5.48 14.47
CA GLY A 67 36.92 -6.28 15.56
C GLY A 67 36.14 -6.21 16.88
N VAL A 68 35.01 -5.49 16.94
CA VAL A 68 34.21 -5.35 18.16
C VAL A 68 33.47 -6.64 18.49
N PHE A 69 32.89 -7.31 17.50
CA PHE A 69 32.17 -8.56 17.67
C PHE A 69 32.32 -9.45 16.43
N ILE A 70 32.02 -10.75 16.56
CA ILE A 70 32.25 -11.72 15.48
C ILE A 70 30.98 -11.99 14.69
N ARG A 71 29.83 -12.18 15.39
CA ARG A 71 28.58 -12.55 14.78
C ARG A 71 27.38 -12.01 15.54
N ALA A 72 26.41 -11.44 14.81
CA ALA A 72 25.10 -11.07 15.36
C ALA A 72 24.21 -12.31 15.50
N ASN A 73 23.57 -12.47 16.66
CA ASN A 73 22.51 -13.45 16.87
C ASN A 73 21.13 -12.78 16.78
N GLU A 74 20.97 -11.62 17.39
CA GLU A 74 19.74 -10.87 17.41
C GLU A 74 20.04 -9.41 17.06
N VAL A 75 19.17 -8.82 16.26
CA VAL A 75 19.24 -7.40 15.90
C VAL A 75 17.87 -6.77 16.08
N TYR A 76 17.86 -5.61 16.73
CA TYR A 76 16.66 -4.81 16.96
C TYR A 76 16.87 -3.39 16.45
N LEU A 77 15.89 -2.87 15.74
CA LEU A 77 15.85 -1.50 15.21
C LEU A 77 14.64 -0.79 15.83
N ASN A 78 14.82 0.19 16.70
CA ASN A 78 13.74 0.76 17.54
C ASN A 78 12.92 -0.34 18.25
N GLY A 79 13.57 -1.42 18.67
CA GLY A 79 12.91 -2.59 19.26
C GLY A 79 12.21 -3.53 18.27
N VAL A 80 12.18 -3.23 16.98
CA VAL A 80 11.64 -4.13 15.95
C VAL A 80 12.70 -5.17 15.61
N PRO A 81 12.41 -6.48 15.79
CA PRO A 81 13.36 -7.54 15.49
C PRO A 81 13.63 -7.63 13.99
N ALA A 82 14.90 -7.75 13.64
CA ALA A 82 15.36 -8.03 12.29
C ALA A 82 16.26 -9.27 12.29
N TYR A 83 16.11 -10.11 11.27
CA TYR A 83 16.92 -11.32 11.16
C TYR A 83 18.34 -10.96 10.73
N ALA A 84 19.34 -11.36 11.54
CA ALA A 84 20.73 -11.26 11.16
C ALA A 84 20.96 -12.01 9.85
N GLY A 85 21.60 -11.36 8.90
CA GLY A 85 21.62 -11.77 7.52
C GLY A 85 22.56 -12.91 7.19
N PRO A 86 22.49 -13.35 5.93
CA PRO A 86 23.23 -14.51 5.47
C PRO A 86 24.74 -14.26 5.29
N CYS A 87 25.19 -13.00 5.25
CA CYS A 87 26.59 -12.63 5.08
C CYS A 87 27.17 -12.08 6.38
N PRO A 88 27.87 -12.91 7.18
CA PRO A 88 28.46 -12.47 8.44
C PRO A 88 29.72 -11.62 8.19
N ASN A 89 29.54 -10.31 8.02
CA ASN A 89 30.61 -9.32 7.92
C ASN A 89 30.80 -8.54 9.23
N GLU A 90 30.23 -9.05 10.31
CA GLU A 90 30.16 -8.36 11.60
C GLU A 90 31.55 -8.06 12.19
N TRP A 91 32.58 -8.88 11.88
CA TRP A 91 33.94 -8.58 12.23
C TRP A 91 34.45 -7.26 11.63
N LEU A 92 33.87 -6.84 10.49
CA LEU A 92 34.13 -5.54 9.86
C LEU A 92 33.31 -4.39 10.46
N GLY A 93 32.45 -4.68 11.47
CA GLY A 93 31.59 -3.71 12.12
C GLY A 93 30.26 -3.46 11.41
N SER A 94 29.94 -4.20 10.34
CA SER A 94 28.69 -4.08 9.62
C SER A 94 27.76 -5.28 9.85
N VAL A 95 26.45 -5.05 9.78
CA VAL A 95 25.46 -6.11 9.84
C VAL A 95 24.56 -6.09 8.60
N ASP A 96 24.22 -7.29 8.11
CA ASP A 96 23.18 -7.50 7.14
C ASP A 96 21.94 -8.00 7.85
N VAL A 97 20.77 -7.42 7.56
CA VAL A 97 19.53 -7.83 8.19
C VAL A 97 18.39 -7.96 7.18
N ILE A 98 17.44 -8.83 7.50
CA ILE A 98 16.13 -8.87 6.85
C ILE A 98 15.11 -8.36 7.85
N LEU A 99 14.51 -7.20 7.55
CA LEU A 99 13.45 -6.58 8.32
C LEU A 99 12.11 -6.84 7.66
N HIS A 100 11.19 -7.52 8.35
CA HIS A 100 9.81 -7.66 7.87
C HIS A 100 8.99 -6.43 8.20
N GLY A 101 8.22 -5.92 7.23
CA GLY A 101 7.30 -4.79 7.43
C GLY A 101 6.25 -5.04 8.50
N THR A 102 5.91 -6.30 8.74
CA THR A 102 4.95 -6.77 9.77
C THR A 102 5.60 -7.22 11.07
N ALA A 103 6.92 -7.10 11.23
CA ALA A 103 7.56 -7.33 12.52
C ALA A 103 7.20 -6.20 13.50
N HIS A 104 6.87 -6.53 14.74
CA HIS A 104 6.46 -5.58 15.75
C HIS A 104 7.58 -5.31 16.74
N SER A 105 7.64 -4.07 17.27
CA SER A 105 8.57 -3.72 18.34
C SER A 105 8.25 -4.50 19.61
N ILE A 106 9.29 -4.95 20.31
CA ILE A 106 9.18 -5.58 21.64
C ILE A 106 8.65 -4.62 22.71
N TYR A 107 8.61 -3.33 22.42
CA TYR A 107 8.15 -2.28 23.35
C TYR A 107 6.71 -1.82 23.07
N ASP A 108 6.25 -1.92 21.80
CA ASP A 108 4.93 -1.45 21.36
C ASP A 108 4.48 -2.26 20.13
N GLU A 109 3.50 -3.14 20.31
CA GLU A 109 2.95 -3.96 19.21
C GLU A 109 2.31 -3.13 18.11
N SER A 110 1.90 -1.90 18.36
CA SER A 110 1.33 -1.00 17.34
C SER A 110 2.40 -0.36 16.46
N TYR A 111 3.67 -0.37 16.86
CA TYR A 111 4.82 0.08 16.10
C TYR A 111 5.52 -1.11 15.47
N GLY A 112 5.69 -1.10 14.16
CA GLY A 112 6.31 -2.21 13.42
C GLY A 112 7.20 -1.75 12.29
N GLY A 113 7.67 -2.73 11.51
CA GLY A 113 8.59 -2.52 10.39
C GLY A 113 8.13 -1.48 9.37
N GLY A 114 6.82 -1.38 9.11
CA GLY A 114 6.29 -0.35 8.21
C GLY A 114 6.52 1.09 8.71
N PHE A 115 6.35 1.34 10.03
CA PHE A 115 6.68 2.64 10.64
C PHE A 115 8.18 2.89 10.61
N LEU A 116 8.96 1.88 10.98
CA LEU A 116 10.42 1.93 10.98
C LEU A 116 11.00 2.25 9.59
N LEU A 117 10.53 1.58 8.54
CA LEU A 117 10.95 1.85 7.16
C LEU A 117 10.69 3.30 6.74
N LYS A 118 9.51 3.84 7.10
CA LYS A 118 9.20 5.24 6.86
C LYS A 118 10.16 6.17 7.62
N GLU A 119 10.44 5.91 8.87
CA GLU A 119 11.34 6.71 9.70
C GLU A 119 12.78 6.68 9.18
N ILE A 120 13.26 5.52 8.71
CA ILE A 120 14.55 5.40 8.03
C ILE A 120 14.59 6.33 6.80
N LEU A 121 13.55 6.29 5.96
CA LEU A 121 13.47 7.12 4.75
C LEU A 121 13.34 8.62 5.06
N GLU A 122 12.75 8.99 6.19
CA GLU A 122 12.68 10.36 6.69
C GLU A 122 14.01 10.85 7.29
N GLY A 123 15.02 9.99 7.35
CA GLY A 123 16.34 10.31 7.93
C GLY A 123 16.32 10.45 9.45
N LYS A 124 15.33 9.90 10.13
CA LYS A 124 15.29 9.88 11.59
C LYS A 124 16.36 8.96 12.16
N PRO A 125 16.89 9.27 13.35
CA PRO A 125 17.79 8.37 14.07
C PRO A 125 17.02 7.11 14.51
N ILE A 126 17.61 5.94 14.28
CA ILE A 126 17.09 4.63 14.61
C ILE A 126 18.04 3.98 15.65
N ASP A 127 17.52 3.63 16.79
CA ASP A 127 18.28 2.91 17.79
C ASP A 127 18.52 1.47 17.34
N VAL A 128 19.79 1.08 17.30
CA VAL A 128 20.22 -0.26 16.90
C VAL A 128 20.79 -0.98 18.12
N ARG A 129 20.25 -2.18 18.39
CA ARG A 129 20.77 -3.08 19.41
C ARG A 129 21.09 -4.44 18.78
N VAL A 130 22.31 -4.90 18.99
CA VAL A 130 22.77 -6.21 18.52
C VAL A 130 23.23 -7.05 19.72
N GLU A 131 22.70 -8.26 19.82
CA GLU A 131 23.21 -9.28 20.72
C GLU A 131 24.12 -10.23 19.93
N SER A 132 25.40 -10.27 20.29
CA SER A 132 26.37 -11.09 19.55
C SER A 132 26.38 -12.54 20.06
N ALA A 133 26.91 -13.44 19.23
CA ALA A 133 27.10 -14.84 19.58
C ALA A 133 28.07 -15.05 20.75
N GLU A 134 28.94 -14.08 21.00
CA GLU A 134 29.90 -14.09 22.11
C GLU A 134 29.31 -13.51 23.40
N GLY A 135 28.03 -13.14 23.40
CA GLY A 135 27.33 -12.57 24.54
C GLY A 135 27.63 -11.09 24.78
N LYS A 136 28.06 -10.36 23.79
CA LYS A 136 28.21 -8.90 23.84
C LYS A 136 26.94 -8.23 23.34
N THR A 137 26.53 -7.17 24.01
CA THR A 137 25.53 -6.22 23.53
C THR A 137 26.20 -5.02 22.88
N ILE A 138 25.86 -4.71 21.65
CA ILE A 138 26.33 -3.54 20.92
C ILE A 138 25.11 -2.63 20.71
N GLU A 139 25.22 -1.39 21.17
CA GLU A 139 24.18 -0.37 21.00
C GLU A 139 24.76 0.81 20.22
N ASN A 140 24.02 1.28 19.24
CA ASN A 140 24.38 2.44 18.41
C ASN A 140 23.11 3.06 17.84
N THR A 141 23.27 4.18 17.17
CA THR A 141 22.19 4.83 16.43
C THR A 141 22.61 4.91 14.97
N MET A 142 21.71 4.59 14.06
CA MET A 142 21.90 4.75 12.63
C MET A 142 20.87 5.71 12.02
N THR A 143 21.21 6.27 10.87
CA THR A 143 20.31 7.02 10.02
C THR A 143 20.30 6.41 8.61
N ARG A 144 19.48 6.93 7.70
CA ARG A 144 19.50 6.51 6.29
C ARG A 144 20.89 6.59 5.65
N GLU A 145 21.72 7.55 6.06
CA GLU A 145 23.06 7.77 5.49
C GLU A 145 24.03 6.64 5.84
N ASP A 146 23.77 5.91 6.93
CA ASP A 146 24.59 4.78 7.37
C ASP A 146 24.24 3.48 6.63
N ILE A 147 23.13 3.46 5.88
CA ILE A 147 22.69 2.30 5.11
C ILE A 147 23.48 2.24 3.81
N THR A 148 24.41 1.30 3.72
CA THR A 148 25.24 1.10 2.53
C THR A 148 24.48 0.39 1.41
N ARG A 149 23.49 -0.40 1.75
CA ARG A 149 22.58 -1.11 0.84
C ARG A 149 21.20 -1.27 1.49
N GLY A 150 20.17 -0.93 0.75
CA GLY A 150 18.79 -1.13 1.14
C GLY A 150 17.94 -1.61 -0.04
N GLN A 151 17.35 -2.79 0.06
CA GLN A 151 16.49 -3.36 -0.98
C GLN A 151 15.15 -3.76 -0.39
N ILE A 152 14.06 -3.22 -0.92
CA ILE A 152 12.72 -3.73 -0.62
C ILE A 152 12.43 -4.94 -1.51
N ILE A 153 11.90 -5.98 -0.91
CA ILE A 153 11.30 -7.13 -1.58
C ILE A 153 9.88 -7.28 -1.04
N GLY A 154 8.91 -7.14 -1.92
CA GLY A 154 7.52 -7.40 -1.61
C GLY A 154 7.12 -8.76 -2.17
N ALA A 155 7.02 -9.75 -1.30
CA ALA A 155 6.66 -11.12 -1.69
C ALA A 155 5.20 -11.25 -2.16
N ARG A 156 4.37 -10.23 -1.92
CA ARG A 156 2.94 -10.23 -2.22
C ARG A 156 2.41 -8.81 -2.28
N MET A 157 2.49 -8.19 -3.45
CA MET A 157 2.14 -6.80 -3.70
C MET A 157 1.18 -6.64 -4.88
N ALA A 158 0.66 -5.44 -5.06
CA ALA A 158 -0.19 -5.06 -6.19
C ALA A 158 -1.30 -6.09 -6.47
N PHE A 159 -2.10 -6.42 -5.47
CA PHE A 159 -3.25 -7.32 -5.63
C PHE A 159 -4.22 -6.79 -6.66
N LYS A 160 -4.78 -7.66 -7.50
CA LYS A 160 -5.83 -7.28 -8.45
C LYS A 160 -6.99 -6.57 -7.75
N ASN A 161 -7.62 -7.26 -6.84
CA ASN A 161 -8.67 -6.77 -5.95
C ASN A 161 -8.70 -7.69 -4.74
N TYR A 162 -9.37 -7.27 -3.68
CA TYR A 162 -9.38 -8.08 -2.49
C TYR A 162 -10.81 -8.47 -2.08
N THR A 163 -11.13 -8.33 -0.81
CA THR A 163 -12.40 -8.69 -0.21
C THR A 163 -12.77 -7.57 0.76
N ALA A 164 -14.03 -7.21 0.81
CA ALA A 164 -14.56 -6.41 1.89
C ALA A 164 -14.97 -7.33 3.05
N PHE A 165 -14.85 -6.83 4.28
CA PHE A 165 -15.15 -7.61 5.48
C PHE A 165 -16.14 -6.89 6.36
N THR A 166 -17.11 -7.65 6.89
CA THR A 166 -18.01 -7.21 7.93
C THR A 166 -18.16 -8.31 8.99
N ASN A 167 -18.76 -7.99 10.13
CA ASN A 167 -18.92 -8.93 11.23
C ASN A 167 -20.41 -9.23 11.49
N PRO A 168 -20.93 -10.35 11.00
CA PRO A 168 -22.32 -10.76 11.25
C PRO A 168 -22.53 -11.33 12.66
N GLY A 169 -21.46 -11.69 13.38
CA GLY A 169 -21.53 -12.18 14.77
C GLY A 169 -21.92 -11.10 15.76
N SER A 170 -22.10 -11.48 17.02
CA SER A 170 -22.46 -10.54 18.10
C SER A 170 -21.24 -9.95 18.82
N GLU A 171 -20.11 -10.65 18.79
CA GLU A 171 -18.87 -10.26 19.47
C GLU A 171 -17.94 -9.52 18.51
N GLU A 172 -17.13 -8.60 19.05
CA GLU A 172 -16.09 -7.94 18.26
C GLU A 172 -14.98 -8.91 17.82
N VAL A 173 -14.37 -8.63 16.68
CA VAL A 173 -13.29 -9.45 16.10
C VAL A 173 -12.07 -8.61 15.79
N LYS A 174 -10.91 -8.96 16.38
CA LYS A 174 -9.62 -8.40 15.99
C LYS A 174 -9.16 -8.96 14.65
N SER A 175 -8.62 -8.11 13.78
CA SER A 175 -8.13 -8.51 12.46
C SER A 175 -7.10 -7.52 11.91
N ILE A 176 -6.20 -8.02 11.04
CA ILE A 176 -5.33 -7.16 10.22
C ILE A 176 -6.13 -6.31 9.22
N PHE A 177 -7.39 -6.62 8.99
CA PHE A 177 -8.28 -5.89 8.09
C PHE A 177 -9.10 -4.79 8.80
N ALA A 178 -8.86 -4.54 10.08
CA ALA A 178 -9.56 -3.53 10.85
C ALA A 178 -8.58 -2.80 11.78
N ALA A 179 -8.62 -1.47 11.80
CA ALA A 179 -7.74 -0.66 12.67
C ALA A 179 -8.12 -0.76 14.15
N THR A 180 -9.42 -0.91 14.43
CA THR A 180 -9.98 -1.28 15.73
C THR A 180 -10.66 -2.64 15.61
N PRO A 181 -10.93 -3.39 16.70
CA PRO A 181 -11.75 -4.58 16.62
C PRO A 181 -13.07 -4.28 15.89
N LEU A 182 -13.44 -5.11 14.92
CA LEU A 182 -14.64 -4.91 14.12
C LEU A 182 -15.88 -5.33 14.93
N GLU A 183 -16.71 -4.34 15.23
CA GLU A 183 -17.93 -4.55 16.02
C GLU A 183 -18.88 -5.56 15.35
N GLY A 184 -19.60 -6.33 16.16
CA GLY A 184 -20.58 -7.30 15.67
C GLY A 184 -21.85 -6.67 15.13
N ASN A 185 -22.77 -7.54 14.68
CA ASN A 185 -24.10 -7.18 14.20
C ASN A 185 -24.07 -6.24 12.95
N LEU A 186 -23.10 -6.44 12.04
CA LEU A 186 -22.96 -5.70 10.78
C LEU A 186 -22.81 -4.18 10.97
N ARG A 187 -22.19 -3.74 12.07
CA ARG A 187 -22.05 -2.31 12.39
C ARG A 187 -21.01 -1.58 11.57
N GLY A 188 -20.19 -2.28 10.83
CA GLY A 188 -19.17 -1.69 10.00
C GLY A 188 -18.62 -2.63 8.94
N LEU A 189 -18.10 -2.04 7.88
CA LEU A 189 -17.45 -2.73 6.78
C LEU A 189 -16.08 -2.11 6.56
N THR A 190 -15.10 -2.97 6.31
CA THR A 190 -13.75 -2.59 5.90
C THR A 190 -13.46 -3.15 4.52
N PHE A 191 -12.67 -2.45 3.69
CA PHE A 191 -12.28 -2.96 2.39
C PHE A 191 -10.89 -2.53 1.95
N SER A 192 -10.34 -3.25 0.99
CA SER A 192 -9.08 -2.95 0.29
C SER A 192 -9.29 -2.96 -1.22
N GLY A 193 -8.45 -2.22 -1.93
CA GLY A 193 -8.39 -2.17 -3.38
C GLY A 193 -8.70 -0.79 -3.94
N CYS A 194 -7.97 -0.45 -5.01
CA CYS A 194 -8.13 0.81 -5.73
C CYS A 194 -9.07 0.71 -6.95
N GLY A 195 -9.75 -0.45 -7.14
CA GLY A 195 -10.72 -0.66 -8.20
C GLY A 195 -10.12 -0.46 -9.58
N ASP A 196 -10.77 0.36 -10.40
CA ASP A 196 -10.41 0.61 -11.81
C ASP A 196 -9.06 1.33 -12.01
N LEU A 197 -8.41 1.81 -10.94
CA LEU A 197 -7.05 2.36 -10.99
C LEU A 197 -5.96 1.29 -10.88
N ASN A 198 -6.31 0.10 -10.39
CA ASN A 198 -5.35 -0.95 -10.06
C ASN A 198 -4.68 -1.52 -11.32
N PRO A 199 -3.33 -1.65 -11.35
CA PRO A 199 -2.61 -2.20 -12.52
C PRO A 199 -3.10 -3.58 -12.95
N LEU A 200 -3.27 -4.51 -12.01
CA LEU A 200 -3.69 -5.87 -12.34
C LEU A 200 -5.16 -6.00 -12.73
N GLN A 201 -5.99 -5.02 -12.41
CA GLN A 201 -7.36 -4.93 -12.93
C GLN A 201 -7.36 -4.44 -14.39
N ASN A 202 -6.37 -3.67 -14.80
CA ASN A 202 -6.22 -3.14 -16.14
C ASN A 202 -5.39 -4.04 -17.07
N ASP A 203 -4.77 -5.10 -16.54
CA ASP A 203 -4.07 -6.16 -17.29
C ASP A 203 -4.45 -7.53 -16.70
N ILE A 204 -5.73 -7.89 -16.81
CA ILE A 204 -6.32 -9.08 -16.15
C ILE A 204 -5.59 -10.39 -16.52
N PRO A 205 -5.23 -10.66 -17.78
CA PRO A 205 -4.52 -11.88 -18.14
C PRO A 205 -2.98 -11.78 -18.00
N HIS A 206 -2.46 -10.70 -17.39
CA HIS A 206 -1.03 -10.43 -17.32
C HIS A 206 -0.33 -10.46 -18.68
N ASN A 207 -0.96 -9.82 -19.68
CA ASN A 207 -0.43 -9.76 -21.05
C ASN A 207 0.83 -8.89 -21.14
N VAL A 208 0.93 -7.84 -20.31
CA VAL A 208 2.03 -6.87 -20.33
C VAL A 208 2.79 -6.78 -19.01
N ILE A 209 2.13 -7.04 -17.87
CA ILE A 209 2.78 -7.08 -16.56
C ILE A 209 3.31 -8.48 -16.31
N LYS A 210 4.62 -8.66 -16.40
CA LYS A 210 5.30 -9.96 -16.23
C LYS A 210 6.68 -9.79 -15.63
N GLU A 211 7.35 -10.90 -15.32
CA GLU A 211 8.74 -10.90 -14.85
C GLU A 211 9.63 -9.97 -15.69
N GLY A 212 10.40 -9.12 -15.03
CA GLY A 212 11.26 -8.11 -15.65
C GLY A 212 10.56 -6.80 -16.01
N SER A 213 9.23 -6.69 -15.93
CA SER A 213 8.52 -5.42 -16.15
C SER A 213 8.98 -4.38 -15.15
N LYS A 214 9.31 -3.17 -15.64
CA LYS A 214 9.65 -2.03 -14.78
C LYS A 214 8.40 -1.43 -14.14
N VAL A 215 8.54 -1.01 -12.89
CA VAL A 215 7.47 -0.38 -12.10
C VAL A 215 8.03 0.79 -11.29
N LEU A 216 7.18 1.64 -10.75
CA LEU A 216 7.52 2.45 -9.59
C LEU A 216 6.98 1.76 -8.34
N LEU A 217 7.88 1.46 -7.40
CA LEU A 217 7.55 0.98 -6.07
C LEU A 217 7.97 2.04 -5.06
N ASN A 218 7.00 2.65 -4.39
CA ASN A 218 7.22 3.73 -3.42
C ASN A 218 8.09 4.87 -3.97
N ASP A 219 7.92 5.18 -5.28
CA ASP A 219 8.68 6.17 -6.03
C ASP A 219 10.03 5.73 -6.61
N ALA A 220 10.59 4.64 -6.16
CA ALA A 220 11.79 4.07 -6.77
C ALA A 220 11.47 3.25 -8.02
N ILE A 221 12.34 3.30 -9.02
CA ILE A 221 12.26 2.37 -10.15
C ILE A 221 12.57 0.97 -9.62
N GLY A 222 11.64 0.06 -9.85
CA GLY A 222 11.73 -1.33 -9.45
C GLY A 222 11.31 -2.28 -10.57
N TYR A 223 11.24 -3.56 -10.23
CA TYR A 223 10.96 -4.61 -11.19
C TYR A 223 9.99 -5.65 -10.62
N VAL A 224 9.19 -6.22 -11.50
CA VAL A 224 8.43 -7.43 -11.24
C VAL A 224 9.42 -8.62 -11.20
N LEU A 225 9.43 -9.36 -10.10
CA LEU A 225 10.24 -10.58 -9.93
C LEU A 225 9.47 -11.84 -10.33
N GLY A 226 8.18 -11.73 -10.57
CA GLY A 226 7.28 -12.82 -10.93
C GLY A 226 5.96 -12.74 -10.14
N ASP A 227 5.24 -13.85 -10.12
CA ASP A 227 4.03 -13.98 -9.32
C ASP A 227 4.35 -13.95 -7.83
N GLY A 228 3.52 -13.24 -7.08
CA GLY A 228 3.64 -13.19 -5.62
C GLY A 228 3.14 -14.47 -4.95
N THR A 229 3.48 -14.63 -3.67
CA THR A 229 3.06 -15.81 -2.90
C THR A 229 1.53 -15.94 -2.85
N ARG A 230 1.01 -17.15 -3.05
CA ARG A 230 -0.43 -17.44 -3.13
C ARG A 230 -1.16 -16.69 -4.26
N SER A 231 -0.45 -16.26 -5.30
CA SER A 231 -1.06 -15.76 -6.54
C SER A 231 -1.87 -16.87 -7.19
N SER A 232 -3.03 -16.55 -7.75
CA SER A 232 -3.86 -17.44 -8.56
C SER A 232 -4.52 -16.66 -9.68
N PRO A 233 -5.05 -17.30 -10.73
CA PRO A 233 -5.75 -16.60 -11.80
C PRO A 233 -6.90 -15.72 -11.31
N GLU A 234 -7.62 -16.13 -10.26
CA GLU A 234 -8.74 -15.39 -9.68
C GLU A 234 -8.27 -14.22 -8.78
N LYS A 235 -7.15 -14.43 -8.09
CA LYS A 235 -6.58 -13.46 -7.13
C LYS A 235 -5.08 -13.25 -7.40
N PRO A 236 -4.72 -12.68 -8.56
CA PRO A 236 -3.34 -12.44 -8.90
C PRO A 236 -2.72 -11.36 -8.02
N ASN A 237 -1.45 -11.52 -7.74
CA ASN A 237 -0.59 -10.52 -7.09
C ASN A 237 0.86 -10.72 -7.57
N LEU A 238 1.70 -9.74 -7.33
CA LEU A 238 3.07 -9.69 -7.85
C LEU A 238 4.09 -9.76 -6.72
N MET A 239 5.26 -10.31 -7.03
CA MET A 239 6.49 -10.11 -6.30
C MET A 239 7.27 -8.97 -6.93
N LEU A 240 7.59 -7.93 -6.15
CA LEU A 240 8.27 -6.72 -6.62
C LEU A 240 9.55 -6.48 -5.83
N SER A 241 10.49 -5.75 -6.43
CA SER A 241 11.69 -5.28 -5.73
C SER A 241 12.14 -3.92 -6.26
N ALA A 242 12.65 -3.07 -5.35
CA ALA A 242 13.28 -1.78 -5.68
C ALA A 242 14.27 -1.35 -4.60
N ASP A 243 15.18 -0.45 -4.95
CA ASP A 243 16.15 0.14 -4.02
C ASP A 243 15.42 1.04 -2.99
N LEU A 244 15.51 0.68 -1.71
CA LEU A 244 14.94 1.45 -0.60
C LEU A 244 15.45 2.89 -0.59
N CYS A 245 16.74 3.11 -0.82
CA CYS A 245 17.35 4.42 -0.70
C CYS A 245 16.82 5.45 -1.72
N ASN A 246 16.16 4.99 -2.77
CA ASN A 246 15.54 5.83 -3.79
C ASN A 246 14.02 6.04 -3.57
N MET A 247 13.46 5.48 -2.50
CA MET A 247 12.02 5.62 -2.19
C MET A 247 11.70 6.95 -1.52
N ASP A 248 10.46 7.41 -1.72
CA ASP A 248 9.90 8.56 -1.02
C ASP A 248 9.02 8.09 0.16
N PRO A 249 9.29 8.54 1.40
CA PRO A 249 8.52 8.17 2.59
C PRO A 249 7.03 8.56 2.52
N TYR A 250 6.61 9.35 1.54
CA TYR A 250 5.19 9.61 1.31
C TYR A 250 4.42 8.35 0.86
N TYR A 251 5.06 7.46 0.11
CA TYR A 251 4.42 6.31 -0.54
C TYR A 251 4.50 5.00 0.25
N ILE A 252 5.28 4.93 1.31
CA ILE A 252 5.44 3.77 2.20
C ILE A 252 5.26 4.17 3.66
N GLY A 253 4.79 3.26 4.51
CA GLY A 253 4.75 3.49 5.95
C GLY A 253 3.95 2.46 6.73
N GLY A 254 3.88 2.69 8.02
CA GLY A 254 3.13 1.83 8.94
C GLY A 254 1.63 2.08 8.88
N PHE A 255 0.88 1.03 9.17
CA PHE A 255 -0.58 1.05 9.29
C PHE A 255 -1.00 0.21 10.50
N LYS A 256 -1.48 0.86 11.57
CA LYS A 256 -1.96 0.14 12.76
C LYS A 256 -3.23 -0.63 12.46
N THR A 257 -3.27 -1.86 12.92
CA THR A 257 -4.46 -2.71 12.91
C THR A 257 -4.78 -3.21 14.32
N SER A 258 -5.94 -3.79 14.52
CA SER A 258 -6.30 -4.37 15.81
C SER A 258 -5.49 -5.64 16.18
N GLN A 259 -4.64 -6.11 15.27
CA GLN A 259 -3.70 -7.22 15.50
C GLN A 259 -2.22 -6.80 15.43
N GLY A 260 -1.94 -5.49 15.43
CA GLY A 260 -0.59 -4.94 15.42
C GLY A 260 -0.29 -4.07 14.20
N GLY A 261 0.98 -3.67 14.07
CA GLY A 261 1.44 -2.82 12.99
C GLY A 261 1.60 -3.57 11.67
N GLU A 262 1.05 -3.02 10.61
CA GLU A 262 1.18 -3.47 9.23
C GLU A 262 1.98 -2.45 8.41
N VAL A 263 2.25 -2.77 7.15
CA VAL A 263 2.93 -1.88 6.20
C VAL A 263 2.03 -1.59 5.02
N TYR A 264 2.00 -0.34 4.56
CA TYR A 264 1.42 0.02 3.27
C TYR A 264 2.50 0.41 2.29
N ASP A 265 2.26 0.06 1.02
CA ASP A 265 3.11 0.41 -0.12
C ASP A 265 2.28 1.00 -1.24
N THR A 266 2.94 1.70 -2.15
CA THR A 266 2.34 2.28 -3.34
C THR A 266 3.09 1.80 -4.58
N VAL A 267 2.34 1.31 -5.55
CA VAL A 267 2.88 0.77 -6.81
C VAL A 267 2.23 1.48 -7.99
N ALA A 268 3.03 1.87 -8.98
CA ALA A 268 2.52 2.31 -10.27
C ALA A 268 3.19 1.53 -11.40
N ILE A 269 2.38 1.09 -12.37
CA ILE A 269 2.81 0.26 -13.50
C ILE A 269 2.25 0.85 -14.79
N PRO A 270 3.06 1.03 -15.85
CA PRO A 270 2.56 1.43 -17.14
C PRO A 270 1.95 0.23 -17.88
N ILE A 271 0.79 0.43 -18.48
CA ILE A 271 0.14 -0.54 -19.35
C ILE A 271 0.28 -0.06 -20.79
N PRO A 272 1.23 -0.59 -21.58
CA PRO A 272 1.31 -0.31 -23.01
C PRO A 272 0.12 -0.97 -23.73
N VAL A 273 -0.58 -0.19 -24.56
CA VAL A 273 -1.78 -0.64 -25.27
C VAL A 273 -1.38 -1.34 -26.57
N LEU A 274 -1.01 -2.61 -26.48
CA LEU A 274 -0.44 -3.36 -27.59
C LEU A 274 -1.50 -3.92 -28.54
N ASN A 275 -2.71 -4.18 -28.07
CA ASN A 275 -3.81 -4.76 -28.84
C ASN A 275 -5.18 -4.39 -28.25
N GLU A 276 -6.24 -4.74 -28.97
CA GLU A 276 -7.63 -4.47 -28.57
C GLU A 276 -8.03 -5.20 -27.27
N GLU A 277 -7.44 -6.34 -26.95
CA GLU A 277 -7.73 -7.07 -25.69
C GLU A 277 -7.28 -6.24 -24.48
N ILE A 278 -6.05 -5.71 -24.52
CA ILE A 278 -5.51 -4.82 -23.47
C ILE A 278 -6.35 -3.54 -23.40
N TYR A 279 -6.69 -2.96 -24.55
CA TYR A 279 -7.54 -1.78 -24.59
C TYR A 279 -8.92 -2.04 -23.95
N ASN A 280 -9.56 -3.18 -24.24
CA ASN A 280 -10.85 -3.53 -23.67
C ASN A 280 -10.79 -3.74 -22.14
N ASN A 281 -9.69 -4.27 -21.61
CA ASN A 281 -9.49 -4.35 -20.15
C ASN A 281 -9.42 -2.95 -19.51
N LEU A 282 -8.81 -1.99 -20.20
CA LEU A 282 -8.74 -0.60 -19.75
C LEU A 282 -10.09 0.12 -19.75
N LEU A 283 -11.09 -0.37 -20.50
CA LEU A 283 -12.44 0.21 -20.49
C LEU A 283 -13.27 -0.17 -19.25
N ILE A 284 -12.90 -1.21 -18.51
CA ILE A 284 -13.63 -1.68 -17.33
C ILE A 284 -13.57 -0.61 -16.23
N THR A 285 -14.74 -0.19 -15.71
CA THR A 285 -14.89 0.81 -14.66
C THR A 285 -15.33 0.17 -13.34
N ASP A 286 -15.27 0.93 -12.25
CA ASP A 286 -15.55 0.46 -10.88
C ASP A 286 -16.87 -0.29 -10.72
N ASP A 287 -17.91 0.11 -11.44
CA ASP A 287 -19.26 -0.53 -11.45
C ASP A 287 -19.27 -1.94 -12.07
N GLN A 288 -18.22 -2.30 -12.80
CA GLN A 288 -18.03 -3.60 -13.45
C GLN A 288 -17.03 -4.50 -12.71
N ILE A 289 -16.51 -4.04 -11.57
CA ILE A 289 -15.49 -4.76 -10.79
C ILE A 289 -16.12 -5.27 -9.50
N ASP A 290 -16.37 -6.57 -9.47
CA ASP A 290 -16.91 -7.25 -8.30
C ASP A 290 -16.00 -7.12 -7.07
N LEU A 291 -16.62 -6.89 -5.92
CA LEU A 291 -16.00 -6.92 -4.60
C LEU A 291 -16.75 -7.86 -3.68
N PRO A 292 -16.24 -9.07 -3.46
CA PRO A 292 -16.83 -10.00 -2.50
C PRO A 292 -16.87 -9.44 -1.09
N VAL A 293 -17.97 -9.61 -0.38
CA VAL A 293 -18.12 -9.30 1.03
C VAL A 293 -18.14 -10.59 1.84
N ALA A 294 -17.25 -10.70 2.83
CA ALA A 294 -17.07 -11.90 3.62
C ALA A 294 -17.17 -11.62 5.14
N ASP A 295 -17.50 -12.65 5.89
CA ASP A 295 -17.39 -12.66 7.35
C ASP A 295 -15.92 -12.51 7.75
N ILE A 296 -15.63 -11.50 8.59
CA ILE A 296 -14.27 -11.23 9.10
C ILE A 296 -13.70 -12.41 9.89
N LYS A 297 -14.50 -13.18 10.58
CA LYS A 297 -14.11 -14.36 11.35
C LYS A 297 -13.89 -15.56 10.44
N GLY A 298 -14.77 -15.74 9.46
CA GLY A 298 -14.71 -16.80 8.47
C GLY A 298 -14.25 -16.29 7.10
N ARG A 299 -13.09 -15.70 6.99
CA ARG A 299 -12.55 -14.93 5.84
C ARG A 299 -12.78 -15.49 4.42
N HIS A 300 -13.18 -16.72 4.28
CA HIS A 300 -13.49 -17.36 3.00
C HIS A 300 -14.98 -17.69 2.83
N LEU A 301 -15.79 -17.33 3.80
CA LEU A 301 -17.25 -17.53 3.73
C LEU A 301 -17.87 -16.26 3.14
N PRO A 302 -18.32 -16.28 1.88
CA PRO A 302 -18.96 -15.12 1.28
C PRO A 302 -20.30 -14.87 1.98
N LEU A 303 -20.61 -13.59 2.22
CA LEU A 303 -21.89 -13.14 2.72
C LEU A 303 -22.74 -12.56 1.59
N ASP A 304 -22.10 -11.76 0.74
CA ASP A 304 -22.73 -11.09 -0.39
C ASP A 304 -21.64 -10.60 -1.37
N ASN A 305 -22.02 -9.88 -2.40
CA ASN A 305 -21.13 -9.26 -3.37
C ASN A 305 -21.56 -7.80 -3.60
N THR A 306 -20.61 -6.93 -3.88
CA THR A 306 -20.82 -5.53 -4.24
C THR A 306 -19.83 -5.14 -5.33
N ASP A 307 -19.67 -3.85 -5.64
CA ASP A 307 -18.74 -3.33 -6.64
C ASP A 307 -17.92 -2.16 -6.08
N TYR A 308 -16.84 -1.79 -6.76
CA TYR A 308 -15.97 -0.70 -6.32
C TYR A 308 -16.60 0.69 -6.52
N ASP A 309 -17.59 0.86 -7.39
CA ASP A 309 -18.28 2.14 -7.55
C ASP A 309 -19.03 2.50 -6.27
N LYS A 310 -19.71 1.53 -5.63
CA LYS A 310 -20.35 1.73 -4.32
C LYS A 310 -19.36 2.04 -3.20
N MET A 311 -18.11 1.53 -3.29
CA MET A 311 -17.08 1.79 -2.29
C MET A 311 -16.43 3.16 -2.43
N TRP A 312 -16.27 3.66 -3.66
CA TRP A 312 -15.51 4.88 -3.93
C TRP A 312 -16.36 6.05 -4.46
N THR A 313 -17.59 5.83 -4.87
CA THR A 313 -18.45 6.89 -5.43
C THR A 313 -18.75 7.99 -4.41
N GLY A 314 -18.49 9.23 -4.80
CA GLY A 314 -18.79 10.43 -4.00
C GLY A 314 -18.08 10.50 -2.65
N ASN A 315 -17.08 9.68 -2.43
CA ASN A 315 -16.33 9.63 -1.17
C ASN A 315 -15.12 10.56 -1.19
N ASP A 316 -14.92 11.24 -0.06
CA ASP A 316 -13.74 12.09 0.13
C ASP A 316 -12.49 11.22 0.33
N LEU A 317 -11.38 11.63 -0.29
CA LEU A 317 -10.09 10.92 -0.18
C LEU A 317 -9.27 11.38 1.02
N ARG A 318 -9.65 12.50 1.65
CA ARG A 318 -9.00 13.03 2.86
C ARG A 318 -10.04 13.72 3.74
N PRO A 319 -9.93 13.59 5.07
CA PRO A 319 -10.80 14.32 6.00
C PRO A 319 -10.47 15.80 6.02
N GLN A 320 -11.50 16.60 6.24
CA GLN A 320 -11.37 18.00 6.61
C GLN A 320 -11.45 18.12 8.13
N TYR A 321 -10.42 18.67 8.77
CA TYR A 321 -10.39 18.85 10.21
C TYR A 321 -10.83 20.27 10.60
N ASP A 322 -11.89 20.35 11.38
CA ASP A 322 -12.41 21.57 11.95
C ASP A 322 -11.98 21.72 13.42
N ARG A 323 -10.95 22.52 13.65
CA ARG A 323 -10.41 22.78 14.98
C ARG A 323 -11.46 23.40 15.93
N SER A 324 -12.45 24.14 15.42
CA SER A 324 -13.48 24.79 16.25
C SER A 324 -14.45 23.79 16.90
N LYS A 325 -14.64 22.65 16.26
CA LYS A 325 -15.46 21.54 16.79
C LYS A 325 -14.68 20.64 17.76
N CYS A 326 -13.37 20.64 17.69
CA CYS A 326 -12.53 19.83 18.57
C CYS A 326 -12.64 20.33 20.03
N LYS A 327 -12.97 19.42 20.95
CA LYS A 327 -13.17 19.74 22.37
C LYS A 327 -11.94 19.48 23.24
N THR A 328 -10.79 19.16 22.64
CA THR A 328 -9.56 18.86 23.38
C THR A 328 -9.82 17.80 24.47
N CYS A 329 -10.24 16.62 24.02
CA CYS A 329 -10.58 15.53 24.95
C CYS A 329 -9.36 15.14 25.80
N GLU A 330 -9.55 14.79 27.06
CA GLU A 330 -8.50 14.30 27.96
C GLU A 330 -7.75 13.09 27.37
N SER A 331 -8.48 12.20 26.68
CA SER A 331 -7.95 11.14 25.81
C SER A 331 -8.62 11.23 24.45
N CYS A 332 -7.83 11.50 23.43
CA CYS A 332 -8.34 11.64 22.07
C CYS A 332 -8.38 10.29 21.34
N ILE A 333 -9.58 9.74 21.19
CA ILE A 333 -9.78 8.48 20.47
C ILE A 333 -9.17 8.49 19.06
N VAL A 334 -9.20 9.63 18.36
CA VAL A 334 -8.66 9.73 17.00
C VAL A 334 -7.12 9.61 16.97
N GLU A 335 -6.42 10.14 17.97
CA GLU A 335 -4.96 9.93 18.09
C GLU A 335 -4.64 8.47 18.33
N GLU A 336 -5.42 7.80 19.15
CA GLU A 336 -5.21 6.38 19.51
C GLU A 336 -5.42 5.47 18.29
N ILE A 337 -6.57 5.64 17.58
CA ILE A 337 -6.97 4.74 16.49
C ILE A 337 -6.47 5.14 15.10
N CYS A 338 -5.83 6.31 14.93
CA CYS A 338 -5.32 6.73 13.62
C CYS A 338 -4.26 5.73 13.12
N PRO A 339 -4.53 4.96 12.05
CA PRO A 339 -3.66 3.86 11.69
C PRO A 339 -2.26 4.29 11.21
N THR A 340 -2.11 5.53 10.77
CA THR A 340 -0.84 6.06 10.25
C THR A 340 -0.23 7.17 11.13
N ASN A 341 -0.76 7.36 12.35
CA ASN A 341 -0.37 8.44 13.27
C ASN A 341 -0.44 9.85 12.63
N ALA A 342 -1.38 10.04 11.69
CA ALA A 342 -1.54 11.29 10.96
C ALA A 342 -2.16 12.42 11.82
N PHE A 343 -2.84 12.08 12.90
CA PHE A 343 -3.42 13.04 13.83
C PHE A 343 -2.73 12.94 15.18
N LYS A 344 -2.16 14.03 15.62
CA LYS A 344 -1.46 14.13 16.90
C LYS A 344 -1.45 15.59 17.39
N ASP A 345 -1.57 15.78 18.70
CA ASP A 345 -1.51 17.12 19.35
C ASP A 345 -2.47 18.11 18.65
N GLU A 346 -3.71 17.67 18.38
CA GLU A 346 -4.77 18.43 17.69
C GLU A 346 -4.38 18.94 16.28
N ARG A 347 -3.43 18.29 15.62
CA ARG A 347 -2.98 18.62 14.26
C ARG A 347 -3.13 17.42 13.33
N LEU A 348 -3.73 17.65 12.17
CA LEU A 348 -3.83 16.67 11.11
C LEU A 348 -2.68 16.87 10.10
N ASN A 349 -1.79 15.90 10.01
CA ASN A 349 -0.76 15.85 8.99
C ASN A 349 -1.28 15.11 7.75
N LEU A 350 -1.64 15.84 6.70
CA LEU A 350 -2.17 15.26 5.47
C LEU A 350 -1.14 14.43 4.69
N THR A 351 0.17 14.64 4.91
CA THR A 351 1.23 13.82 4.31
C THR A 351 1.21 12.40 4.88
N TYR A 352 0.93 12.26 6.17
CA TYR A 352 0.81 10.97 6.84
C TYR A 352 -0.58 10.36 6.65
N CYS A 353 -1.61 11.19 6.47
CA CYS A 353 -2.98 10.72 6.35
C CYS A 353 -3.16 9.74 5.19
N PHE A 354 -3.78 8.60 5.48
CA PHE A 354 -4.09 7.55 4.51
C PHE A 354 -5.48 7.70 3.87
N GLY A 355 -6.34 8.57 4.43
CA GLY A 355 -7.72 8.70 3.97
C GLY A 355 -8.60 7.50 4.32
N CYS A 356 -8.28 6.81 5.40
CA CYS A 356 -8.95 5.58 5.81
C CYS A 356 -10.38 5.77 6.35
N GLY A 357 -10.73 6.98 6.84
CA GLY A 357 -12.06 7.31 7.36
C GLY A 357 -12.27 7.15 8.86
N MET A 358 -11.31 6.54 9.59
CA MET A 358 -11.46 6.25 11.03
C MET A 358 -11.80 7.52 11.85
N CYS A 359 -11.11 8.62 11.62
CA CYS A 359 -11.34 9.86 12.38
C CYS A 359 -12.78 10.41 12.22
N ALA A 360 -13.35 10.33 11.03
CA ALA A 360 -14.72 10.79 10.79
C ALA A 360 -15.76 9.86 11.43
N ASN A 361 -15.49 8.55 11.48
CA ASN A 361 -16.42 7.57 12.07
C ASN A 361 -16.38 7.54 13.60
N TYR A 362 -15.25 7.92 14.23
CA TYR A 362 -15.06 7.73 15.69
C TYR A 362 -14.91 9.03 16.49
N CYS A 363 -14.73 10.21 15.86
CA CYS A 363 -14.71 11.47 16.59
C CYS A 363 -16.10 11.82 17.13
N ARG A 364 -16.26 11.81 18.45
CA ARG A 364 -17.55 12.08 19.14
C ARG A 364 -18.04 13.52 18.98
N HIS A 365 -17.24 14.41 18.42
CA HIS A 365 -17.53 15.83 18.31
C HIS A 365 -17.61 16.32 16.85
N ASP A 366 -17.66 15.38 15.89
CA ASP A 366 -17.72 15.67 14.45
C ASP A 366 -16.68 16.69 13.97
N ALA A 367 -15.49 16.63 14.58
CA ALA A 367 -14.39 17.53 14.21
C ALA A 367 -13.70 17.13 12.89
N PHE A 368 -14.07 15.97 12.32
CA PHE A 368 -13.55 15.49 11.03
C PHE A 368 -14.71 15.29 10.07
N ASP A 369 -14.71 16.02 8.99
CA ASP A 369 -15.67 15.82 7.89
C ASP A 369 -15.04 14.97 6.79
N MET A 370 -15.62 13.81 6.52
CA MET A 370 -15.23 12.88 5.48
C MET A 370 -16.35 11.91 5.16
N LYS A 371 -16.71 11.81 3.90
CA LYS A 371 -17.72 10.85 3.45
C LYS A 371 -17.06 9.50 3.18
N THR A 372 -17.34 8.52 4.04
CA THR A 372 -16.88 7.13 3.85
C THR A 372 -17.89 6.28 3.10
N GLY A 373 -19.17 6.63 3.16
CA GLY A 373 -20.25 5.92 2.49
C GLY A 373 -20.76 4.70 3.27
N SER A 374 -21.69 4.00 2.64
CA SER A 374 -22.25 2.73 3.12
C SER A 374 -22.62 1.86 1.93
N VAL A 375 -22.82 0.58 2.16
CA VAL A 375 -23.22 -0.37 1.12
C VAL A 375 -24.47 -1.14 1.55
N ASP A 376 -25.40 -1.35 0.61
CA ASP A 376 -26.55 -2.21 0.81
C ASP A 376 -26.17 -3.65 0.48
N LEU A 377 -26.39 -4.55 1.41
CA LEU A 377 -26.08 -5.97 1.33
C LEU A 377 -27.33 -6.80 1.61
N ASN A 378 -27.45 -7.96 0.97
CA ASN A 378 -28.48 -8.95 1.30
C ASN A 378 -27.84 -10.12 2.05
N ILE A 379 -28.02 -10.15 3.36
CA ILE A 379 -27.42 -11.17 4.22
C ILE A 379 -28.51 -12.00 4.89
N ASN A 380 -28.56 -13.29 4.60
CA ASN A 380 -29.59 -14.22 5.09
C ASN A 380 -31.02 -13.73 4.75
N ASP A 381 -31.24 -13.35 3.49
CA ASP A 381 -32.49 -12.83 2.96
C ASP A 381 -33.00 -11.54 3.65
N LYS A 382 -32.08 -10.77 4.22
CA LYS A 382 -32.37 -9.47 4.83
C LYS A 382 -31.49 -8.40 4.19
N ASP A 383 -32.17 -7.35 3.73
CA ASP A 383 -31.47 -6.15 3.25
C ASP A 383 -30.99 -5.35 4.46
N VAL A 384 -29.68 -5.07 4.46
CA VAL A 384 -28.99 -4.30 5.50
C VAL A 384 -28.10 -3.26 4.88
N ASN A 385 -28.12 -2.04 5.40
CA ASN A 385 -27.19 -1.00 5.01
C ASN A 385 -26.00 -1.00 6.00
N VAL A 386 -24.78 -1.24 5.51
CA VAL A 386 -23.58 -1.36 6.34
C VAL A 386 -22.66 -0.18 6.07
N PRO A 387 -22.31 0.64 7.08
CA PRO A 387 -21.42 1.78 6.90
C PRO A 387 -19.98 1.33 6.63
N ILE A 388 -19.30 2.02 5.73
CA ILE A 388 -17.86 1.82 5.49
C ILE A 388 -17.08 2.57 6.57
N ILE A 389 -16.44 1.85 7.47
CA ILE A 389 -15.72 2.43 8.62
C ILE A 389 -14.22 2.55 8.39
N LEU A 390 -13.66 1.75 7.48
CA LEU A 390 -12.22 1.74 7.20
C LEU A 390 -11.94 1.38 5.74
N ARG A 391 -11.09 2.18 5.12
CA ARG A 391 -10.44 1.88 3.85
C ARG A 391 -8.97 1.51 4.09
N GLN A 392 -8.56 0.33 3.63
CA GLN A 392 -7.16 -0.10 3.65
C GLN A 392 -6.45 0.14 2.31
N SER A 393 -6.95 1.08 1.53
CA SER A 393 -6.36 1.55 0.27
C SER A 393 -6.45 3.06 0.15
N ASP A 394 -5.49 3.65 -0.55
CA ASP A 394 -5.35 5.10 -0.72
C ASP A 394 -5.28 5.48 -2.21
N ARG A 395 -6.42 5.79 -2.81
CA ARG A 395 -6.51 6.21 -4.21
C ARG A 395 -5.73 7.50 -4.51
N LEU A 396 -5.59 8.41 -3.53
CA LEU A 396 -4.85 9.65 -3.76
C LEU A 396 -3.35 9.40 -3.94
N ARG A 397 -2.75 8.51 -3.10
CA ARG A 397 -1.35 8.11 -3.29
C ARG A 397 -1.16 7.33 -4.59
N ALA A 398 -2.05 6.39 -4.88
CA ALA A 398 -2.06 5.63 -6.12
C ALA A 398 -2.07 6.55 -7.35
N ASN A 399 -2.97 7.53 -7.39
CA ASN A 399 -3.07 8.51 -8.48
C ASN A 399 -1.83 9.41 -8.61
N LYS A 400 -1.28 9.88 -7.48
CA LYS A 400 -0.07 10.71 -7.49
C LYS A 400 1.12 9.96 -8.05
N LEU A 401 1.32 8.69 -7.66
CA LEU A 401 2.42 7.88 -8.19
C LEU A 401 2.22 7.54 -9.67
N SER A 402 0.99 7.23 -10.06
CA SER A 402 0.60 7.02 -11.44
C SER A 402 0.85 8.26 -12.32
N LEU A 403 0.50 9.45 -11.82
CA LEU A 403 0.79 10.72 -12.51
C LEU A 403 2.30 11.00 -12.59
N LYS A 404 3.06 10.66 -11.55
CA LYS A 404 4.54 10.79 -11.59
C LYS A 404 5.11 9.86 -12.65
N LEU A 405 4.68 8.60 -12.70
CA LEU A 405 5.10 7.64 -13.72
C LEU A 405 4.80 8.16 -15.13
N LYS A 406 3.59 8.71 -15.37
CA LYS A 406 3.25 9.35 -16.66
C LYS A 406 4.27 10.42 -17.03
N LYS A 407 4.59 11.35 -16.11
CA LYS A 407 5.56 12.42 -16.34
C LYS A 407 6.97 11.89 -16.61
N MET A 408 7.40 10.84 -15.92
CA MET A 408 8.70 10.19 -16.16
C MET A 408 8.76 9.52 -17.53
N ILE A 409 7.66 8.97 -18.03
CA ILE A 409 7.59 8.45 -19.40
C ILE A 409 7.64 9.59 -20.40
N GLU A 410 6.85 10.66 -20.21
CA GLU A 410 6.85 11.85 -21.07
C GLU A 410 8.22 12.54 -21.12
N SER A 411 8.95 12.59 -20.00
CA SER A 411 10.32 13.13 -19.91
C SER A 411 11.41 12.15 -20.34
N ARG A 412 11.08 10.89 -20.64
CA ARG A 412 12.00 9.81 -21.04
C ARG A 412 12.93 9.32 -19.92
N GLU A 413 12.62 9.65 -18.70
CA GLU A 413 13.30 9.11 -17.50
C GLU A 413 12.90 7.66 -17.23
N PHE A 414 11.70 7.27 -17.69
CA PHE A 414 11.19 5.91 -17.62
C PHE A 414 10.87 5.40 -19.03
N ILE A 415 11.53 4.32 -19.45
CA ILE A 415 11.32 3.64 -20.73
C ILE A 415 10.64 2.30 -20.46
N LEU A 416 9.64 1.94 -21.27
CA LEU A 416 8.86 0.71 -21.12
C LEU A 416 9.69 -0.54 -21.38
#